data_939b909858a7c03afcced256847f538e
#
_entry.id   939b909858a7c03afcced256847f538e
#
_cell.length_a   1.000
_cell.length_b   1.000
_cell.length_c   1.000
_cell.angle_alpha   90.00
_cell.angle_beta   90.00
_cell.angle_gamma   90.00
#
_symmetry.space_group_name_H-M   'P 1'
#
loop_
_entity.id
_entity.type
_entity.pdbx_description
1 polymer ?
#
loop_
_entity_poly.entity_id
_entity_poly.type
_entity_poly.pdbx_seq_one_letter_code
_entity_poly.pdbx_strand_id
1 'polypeptide(L)'
;MHLVLFWILTQVCVCELLYVTNRSPLHDAACQGRLLALRNLILQGHNVNVVTIDHVSPLHVACLGDHVACARALIAAGANVNVTTIDGVTPLFNACSVGSVSCAEVLLENGAKPQALVFQPSPIHQASSKGNSGCVETLIRWGADVDFDIPHLGTPLYTACVSQEIECVQRLLREGANVQKGRYMESPLHAAAEKDCTAIVKLLLDFGADIHARNIEFQRPVEAAPPSSLTEGFLLVYEATPQPLSQLCRQRIRDRVGRDRFHLINHLPLPNPLRNYLQYR
;
A
#
# COMPACT_ATOMS: atom_id res chain seq x y z
N MET A 1 11.34 0.51 19.73
CA MET A 1 12.11 0.54 18.49
C MET A 1 12.48 -0.86 17.94
N HIS A 2 12.69 -1.89 18.77
CA HIS A 2 13.03 -3.25 18.33
C HIS A 2 11.87 -4.09 17.77
N LEU A 3 10.62 -3.87 18.14
CA LEU A 3 9.47 -4.68 17.74
C LEU A 3 8.99 -4.39 16.29
N VAL A 4 9.12 -3.16 15.81
CA VAL A 4 8.69 -2.77 14.46
C VAL A 4 9.69 -3.21 13.39
N LEU A 5 10.99 -3.16 13.69
CA LEU A 5 12.06 -3.71 12.81
C LEU A 5 12.01 -5.24 12.74
N PHE A 6 11.65 -5.91 13.82
CA PHE A 6 11.46 -7.36 13.86
C PHE A 6 10.29 -7.80 12.95
N TRP A 7 9.24 -6.99 12.88
CA TRP A 7 8.05 -7.25 12.08
C TRP A 7 8.30 -7.13 10.56
N ILE A 8 9.20 -6.21 10.13
CA ILE A 8 9.55 -5.99 8.71
C ILE A 8 10.54 -7.06 8.19
N LEU A 9 11.44 -7.56 9.03
CA LEU A 9 12.52 -8.46 8.62
C LEU A 9 12.16 -9.95 8.64
N THR A 10 11.08 -10.36 9.32
CA THR A 10 10.74 -11.77 9.51
C THR A 10 9.78 -12.37 8.48
N GLN A 11 9.36 -11.63 7.46
CA GLN A 11 8.27 -12.04 6.55
C GLN A 11 8.63 -13.07 5.47
N VAL A 12 9.86 -13.54 5.34
CA VAL A 12 10.21 -14.53 4.30
C VAL A 12 10.19 -15.99 4.81
N CYS A 13 10.21 -16.21 6.13
CA CYS A 13 10.25 -17.57 6.73
C CYS A 13 9.14 -17.87 7.75
N VAL A 14 8.23 -16.94 8.02
CA VAL A 14 7.25 -17.05 9.11
C VAL A 14 6.03 -17.90 8.73
N CYS A 15 5.78 -18.12 7.43
CA CYS A 15 4.67 -18.98 7.00
C CYS A 15 4.77 -20.43 7.47
N GLU A 16 5.98 -20.95 7.72
CA GLU A 16 6.14 -22.34 8.12
C GLU A 16 6.25 -22.58 9.63
N LEU A 17 6.68 -21.63 10.41
CA LEU A 17 7.01 -21.84 11.82
C LEU A 17 6.03 -21.28 12.86
N LEU A 18 5.26 -20.21 12.59
CA LEU A 18 4.41 -19.57 13.59
C LEU A 18 2.94 -20.00 13.59
N TYR A 19 2.46 -20.73 12.57
CA TYR A 19 1.05 -21.17 12.49
C TYR A 19 0.84 -22.67 12.71
N VAL A 20 1.77 -23.35 13.37
CA VAL A 20 1.79 -24.84 13.44
C VAL A 20 0.83 -25.41 14.49
N THR A 21 0.33 -24.62 15.43
CA THR A 21 -0.47 -25.15 16.53
C THR A 21 -1.97 -25.09 16.25
N ASN A 22 -2.61 -26.25 16.16
CA ASN A 22 -4.05 -26.44 16.05
C ASN A 22 -4.71 -26.07 14.70
N ARG A 23 -4.03 -26.36 13.57
CA ARG A 23 -4.63 -26.26 12.23
C ARG A 23 -5.67 -27.35 12.02
N SER A 24 -6.84 -26.96 11.48
CA SER A 24 -7.83 -27.91 11.01
C SER A 24 -7.51 -28.38 9.59
N PRO A 25 -8.09 -29.53 9.13
CA PRO A 25 -7.94 -29.99 7.75
C PRO A 25 -8.31 -28.95 6.68
N LEU A 26 -9.24 -28.02 7.02
CA LEU A 26 -9.58 -26.89 6.14
C LEU A 26 -8.43 -25.89 5.97
N HIS A 27 -7.67 -25.61 7.05
CA HIS A 27 -6.48 -24.75 6.96
C HIS A 27 -5.41 -25.37 6.05
N ASP A 28 -5.18 -26.69 6.19
CA ASP A 28 -4.16 -27.38 5.39
C ASP A 28 -4.55 -27.45 3.92
N ALA A 29 -5.82 -27.74 3.62
CA ALA A 29 -6.33 -27.73 2.26
C ALA A 29 -6.28 -26.33 1.63
N ALA A 30 -6.60 -25.28 2.40
CA ALA A 30 -6.53 -23.88 1.97
C ALA A 30 -5.09 -23.43 1.73
N CYS A 31 -4.16 -23.77 2.64
CA CYS A 31 -2.74 -23.43 2.54
C CYS A 31 -2.07 -24.04 1.29
N GLN A 32 -2.47 -25.24 0.95
CA GLN A 32 -1.89 -26.00 -0.17
C GLN A 32 -2.64 -25.79 -1.50
N GLY A 33 -3.68 -24.94 -1.50
CA GLY A 33 -4.51 -24.70 -2.68
C GLY A 33 -5.29 -25.92 -3.18
N ARG A 34 -5.50 -26.92 -2.33
CA ARG A 34 -6.18 -28.19 -2.68
C ARG A 34 -7.69 -28.00 -2.76
N LEU A 35 -8.18 -27.35 -3.80
CA LEU A 35 -9.59 -26.98 -3.97
C LEU A 35 -10.57 -28.16 -3.81
N LEU A 36 -10.25 -29.34 -4.41
CA LEU A 36 -11.14 -30.50 -4.32
C LEU A 36 -11.25 -31.02 -2.88
N ALA A 37 -10.12 -31.13 -2.17
CA ALA A 37 -10.10 -31.53 -0.77
C ALA A 37 -10.88 -30.53 0.10
N LEU A 38 -10.66 -29.22 -0.14
CA LEU A 38 -11.37 -28.16 0.56
C LEU A 38 -12.89 -28.26 0.36
N ARG A 39 -13.37 -28.43 -0.88
CA ARG A 39 -14.79 -28.61 -1.18
C ARG A 39 -15.39 -29.85 -0.52
N ASN A 40 -14.66 -30.98 -0.52
CA ASN A 40 -15.13 -32.19 0.14
C ASN A 40 -15.29 -31.98 1.66
N LEU A 41 -14.33 -31.31 2.30
CA LEU A 41 -14.41 -30.98 3.73
C LEU A 41 -15.61 -30.05 4.02
N ILE A 42 -15.87 -29.06 3.17
CA ILE A 42 -17.03 -28.18 3.30
C ILE A 42 -18.35 -29.00 3.18
N LEU A 43 -18.44 -29.90 2.20
CA LEU A 43 -19.62 -30.77 2.01
C LEU A 43 -19.82 -31.74 3.18
N GLN A 44 -18.76 -32.16 3.86
CA GLN A 44 -18.82 -32.96 5.08
C GLN A 44 -19.28 -32.19 6.31
N GLY A 45 -19.53 -30.88 6.18
CA GLY A 45 -20.03 -30.02 7.25
C GLY A 45 -18.95 -29.44 8.17
N HIS A 46 -17.69 -29.43 7.74
CA HIS A 46 -16.64 -28.73 8.50
C HIS A 46 -16.93 -27.23 8.57
N ASN A 47 -16.72 -26.63 9.75
CA ASN A 47 -16.95 -25.21 9.97
C ASN A 47 -15.90 -24.38 9.20
N VAL A 48 -16.34 -23.62 8.20
CA VAL A 48 -15.47 -22.75 7.39
C VAL A 48 -14.89 -21.56 8.16
N ASN A 49 -15.49 -21.21 9.30
CA ASN A 49 -15.06 -20.14 10.20
C ASN A 49 -14.25 -20.65 11.41
N VAL A 50 -13.74 -21.87 11.32
CA VAL A 50 -12.83 -22.39 12.34
C VAL A 50 -11.57 -21.53 12.39
N VAL A 51 -11.08 -21.25 13.59
CA VAL A 51 -9.85 -20.44 13.79
C VAL A 51 -8.82 -21.21 14.62
N THR A 52 -7.57 -20.91 14.39
CA THR A 52 -6.45 -21.36 15.23
C THR A 52 -6.43 -20.58 16.55
N ILE A 53 -5.48 -20.91 17.44
CA ILE A 53 -5.25 -20.17 18.69
C ILE A 53 -5.00 -18.67 18.41
N ASP A 54 -4.30 -18.36 17.33
CA ASP A 54 -4.00 -16.96 16.91
C ASP A 54 -5.15 -16.33 16.10
N HIS A 55 -6.34 -16.93 16.10
CA HIS A 55 -7.50 -16.51 15.34
C HIS A 55 -7.32 -16.49 13.82
N VAL A 56 -6.38 -17.27 13.29
CA VAL A 56 -6.21 -17.44 11.84
C VAL A 56 -7.30 -18.36 11.30
N SER A 57 -8.02 -17.93 10.28
CA SER A 57 -9.05 -18.72 9.58
C SER A 57 -8.49 -19.37 8.30
N PRO A 58 -9.14 -20.40 7.73
CA PRO A 58 -8.77 -20.96 6.43
C PRO A 58 -8.72 -19.91 5.31
N LEU A 59 -9.56 -18.86 5.39
CA LEU A 59 -9.58 -17.78 4.42
C LEU A 59 -8.31 -16.91 4.49
N HIS A 60 -7.77 -16.65 5.68
CA HIS A 60 -6.47 -15.96 5.84
C HIS A 60 -5.36 -16.73 5.10
N VAL A 61 -5.34 -18.03 5.29
CA VAL A 61 -4.29 -18.89 4.72
C VAL A 61 -4.43 -19.02 3.21
N ALA A 62 -5.67 -19.14 2.70
CA ALA A 62 -5.93 -19.17 1.27
C ALA A 62 -5.47 -17.87 0.58
N CYS A 63 -5.72 -16.70 1.21
CA CYS A 63 -5.32 -15.41 0.68
C CYS A 63 -3.79 -15.21 0.75
N LEU A 64 -3.14 -15.70 1.81
CA LEU A 64 -1.69 -15.64 1.95
C LEU A 64 -0.96 -16.53 0.92
N GLY A 65 -1.59 -17.66 0.54
CA GLY A 65 -1.06 -18.56 -0.48
C GLY A 65 -1.46 -18.20 -1.92
N ASP A 66 -2.14 -17.07 -2.14
CA ASP A 66 -2.70 -16.67 -3.45
C ASP A 66 -3.64 -17.74 -4.07
N HIS A 67 -4.35 -18.49 -3.25
CA HIS A 67 -5.25 -19.54 -3.70
C HIS A 67 -6.67 -19.02 -3.93
N VAL A 68 -6.87 -18.21 -4.98
CA VAL A 68 -8.13 -17.53 -5.32
C VAL A 68 -9.32 -18.50 -5.37
N ALA A 69 -9.15 -19.69 -5.97
CA ALA A 69 -10.22 -20.68 -6.09
C ALA A 69 -10.67 -21.21 -4.71
N CYS A 70 -9.73 -21.41 -3.78
CA CYS A 70 -10.03 -21.81 -2.41
C CYS A 70 -10.72 -20.67 -1.64
N ALA A 71 -10.24 -19.42 -1.79
CA ALA A 71 -10.87 -18.26 -1.20
C ALA A 71 -12.33 -18.11 -1.66
N ARG A 72 -12.60 -18.20 -2.97
CA ARG A 72 -13.96 -18.20 -3.52
C ARG A 72 -14.83 -19.31 -2.93
N ALA A 73 -14.31 -20.53 -2.81
CA ALA A 73 -15.07 -21.66 -2.26
C ALA A 73 -15.40 -21.46 -0.78
N LEU A 74 -14.48 -20.93 0.01
CA LEU A 74 -14.69 -20.62 1.43
C LEU A 74 -15.72 -19.52 1.59
N ILE A 75 -15.65 -18.43 0.82
CA ILE A 75 -16.59 -17.31 0.85
C ILE A 75 -17.99 -17.78 0.45
N ALA A 76 -18.10 -18.55 -0.63
CA ALA A 76 -19.38 -19.14 -1.06
C ALA A 76 -20.01 -20.07 0.00
N ALA A 77 -19.21 -20.67 0.86
CA ALA A 77 -19.66 -21.49 1.98
C ALA A 77 -19.93 -20.69 3.28
N GLY A 78 -19.87 -19.34 3.22
CA GLY A 78 -20.17 -18.46 4.35
C GLY A 78 -18.97 -18.11 5.24
N ALA A 79 -17.75 -18.14 4.71
CA ALA A 79 -16.59 -17.65 5.45
C ALA A 79 -16.69 -16.14 5.70
N ASN A 80 -16.39 -15.72 6.94
CA ASN A 80 -16.34 -14.30 7.29
C ASN A 80 -15.13 -13.62 6.66
N VAL A 81 -15.35 -12.70 5.71
CA VAL A 81 -14.30 -11.97 4.98
C VAL A 81 -13.59 -10.91 5.83
N ASN A 82 -14.19 -10.50 6.95
CA ASN A 82 -13.66 -9.47 7.86
C ASN A 82 -13.16 -10.05 9.20
N VAL A 83 -12.91 -11.36 9.26
CA VAL A 83 -12.31 -11.98 10.44
C VAL A 83 -10.90 -11.42 10.66
N THR A 84 -10.52 -11.24 11.93
CA THR A 84 -9.19 -10.72 12.30
C THR A 84 -8.45 -11.74 13.16
N THR A 85 -7.14 -11.81 12.96
CA THR A 85 -6.24 -12.50 13.89
C THR A 85 -6.13 -11.72 15.21
N ILE A 86 -5.43 -12.28 16.19
CA ILE A 86 -5.13 -11.58 17.46
C ILE A 86 -4.36 -10.25 17.23
N ASP A 87 -3.55 -10.18 16.16
CA ASP A 87 -2.80 -9.00 15.76
C ASP A 87 -3.63 -8.03 14.90
N GLY A 88 -4.92 -8.32 14.68
CA GLY A 88 -5.79 -7.50 13.85
C GLY A 88 -5.62 -7.69 12.33
N VAL A 89 -4.86 -8.69 11.88
CA VAL A 89 -4.65 -8.99 10.45
C VAL A 89 -5.94 -9.53 9.85
N THR A 90 -6.31 -9.06 8.65
CA THR A 90 -7.46 -9.52 7.88
C THR A 90 -7.05 -10.36 6.67
N PRO A 91 -7.95 -11.20 6.09
CA PRO A 91 -7.66 -11.88 4.82
C PRO A 91 -7.25 -10.92 3.69
N LEU A 92 -7.85 -9.71 3.66
CA LEU A 92 -7.50 -8.68 2.69
C LEU A 92 -6.06 -8.16 2.86
N PHE A 93 -5.62 -7.99 4.10
CA PHE A 93 -4.22 -7.64 4.40
C PHE A 93 -3.27 -8.72 3.86
N ASN A 94 -3.58 -10.01 4.07
CA ASN A 94 -2.77 -11.11 3.56
C ASN A 94 -2.71 -11.14 2.02
N ALA A 95 -3.86 -10.94 1.35
CA ALA A 95 -3.90 -10.82 -0.11
C ALA A 95 -3.02 -9.66 -0.61
N CYS A 96 -3.08 -8.50 0.05
CA CYS A 96 -2.27 -7.33 -0.27
C CYS A 96 -0.77 -7.54 0.02
N SER A 97 -0.42 -8.34 1.02
CA SER A 97 0.96 -8.67 1.38
C SER A 97 1.68 -9.47 0.29
N VAL A 98 0.96 -10.38 -0.37
CA VAL A 98 1.52 -11.23 -1.46
C VAL A 98 1.27 -10.65 -2.86
N GLY A 99 0.52 -9.55 -2.96
CA GLY A 99 0.21 -8.92 -4.23
C GLY A 99 -0.91 -9.59 -5.03
N SER A 100 -1.73 -10.42 -4.38
CA SER A 100 -2.85 -11.09 -5.04
C SER A 100 -4.02 -10.14 -5.27
N VAL A 101 -4.01 -9.47 -6.42
CA VAL A 101 -5.11 -8.59 -6.85
C VAL A 101 -6.42 -9.38 -6.94
N SER A 102 -6.37 -10.60 -7.49
CA SER A 102 -7.56 -11.44 -7.65
C SER A 102 -8.20 -11.85 -6.31
N CYS A 103 -7.40 -12.20 -5.28
CA CYS A 103 -7.93 -12.45 -3.94
C CYS A 103 -8.50 -11.18 -3.33
N ALA A 104 -7.81 -10.03 -3.48
CA ALA A 104 -8.27 -8.75 -2.97
C ALA A 104 -9.62 -8.35 -3.60
N GLU A 105 -9.78 -8.49 -4.92
CA GLU A 105 -11.05 -8.20 -5.61
C GLU A 105 -12.19 -9.11 -5.09
N VAL A 106 -11.96 -10.41 -5.01
CA VAL A 106 -12.95 -11.36 -4.49
C VAL A 106 -13.38 -11.01 -3.06
N LEU A 107 -12.45 -10.64 -2.20
CA LEU A 107 -12.76 -10.23 -0.83
C LEU A 107 -13.58 -8.94 -0.80
N LEU A 108 -13.20 -7.93 -1.57
CA LEU A 108 -13.86 -6.63 -1.63
C LEU A 108 -15.27 -6.74 -2.23
N GLU A 109 -15.46 -7.54 -3.29
CA GLU A 109 -16.76 -7.86 -3.88
C GLU A 109 -17.72 -8.50 -2.86
N ASN A 110 -17.17 -9.22 -1.88
CA ASN A 110 -17.95 -9.89 -0.82
C ASN A 110 -17.96 -9.12 0.51
N GLY A 111 -17.68 -7.81 0.48
CA GLY A 111 -17.85 -6.91 1.62
C GLY A 111 -16.68 -6.85 2.58
N ALA A 112 -15.47 -7.22 2.15
CA ALA A 112 -14.26 -6.90 2.91
C ALA A 112 -14.08 -5.39 3.00
N LYS A 113 -13.69 -4.91 4.18
CA LYS A 113 -13.45 -3.49 4.42
C LYS A 113 -12.08 -3.10 3.85
N PRO A 114 -12.02 -2.16 2.86
CA PRO A 114 -10.74 -1.75 2.26
C PRO A 114 -9.89 -0.93 3.24
N GLN A 115 -10.52 -0.28 4.22
CA GLN A 115 -9.89 0.57 5.21
C GLN A 115 -9.78 -0.14 6.56
N ALA A 116 -8.57 -0.20 7.11
CA ALA A 116 -8.32 -0.68 8.47
C ALA A 116 -8.69 0.39 9.52
N LEU A 117 -8.86 -0.02 10.78
CA LEU A 117 -8.91 0.90 11.90
C LEU A 117 -7.48 1.41 12.21
N VAL A 118 -7.37 2.57 12.88
CA VAL A 118 -6.10 3.29 13.10
C VAL A 118 -5.01 2.45 13.77
N PHE A 119 -5.39 1.50 14.61
CA PHE A 119 -4.45 0.64 15.34
C PHE A 119 -4.36 -0.78 14.77
N GLN A 120 -4.93 -1.02 13.59
CA GLN A 120 -4.90 -2.33 12.93
C GLN A 120 -3.96 -2.32 11.71
N PRO A 121 -3.39 -3.47 11.36
CA PRO A 121 -2.61 -3.63 10.12
C PRO A 121 -3.42 -3.17 8.91
N SER A 122 -2.87 -2.21 8.17
CA SER A 122 -3.56 -1.59 7.04
C SER A 122 -3.16 -2.24 5.72
N PRO A 123 -4.14 -2.77 4.94
CA PRO A 123 -3.87 -3.39 3.65
C PRO A 123 -3.13 -2.46 2.66
N ILE A 124 -3.48 -1.15 2.63
CA ILE A 124 -2.87 -0.20 1.69
C ILE A 124 -1.41 0.10 2.04
N HIS A 125 -1.06 0.21 3.34
CA HIS A 125 0.34 0.37 3.76
C HIS A 125 1.15 -0.87 3.44
N GLN A 126 0.57 -2.05 3.67
CA GLN A 126 1.23 -3.31 3.36
C GLN A 126 1.49 -3.47 1.87
N ALA A 127 0.48 -3.20 1.03
CA ALA A 127 0.64 -3.20 -0.42
C ALA A 127 1.71 -2.21 -0.88
N SER A 128 1.73 -0.99 -0.29
CA SER A 128 2.70 0.06 -0.61
C SER A 128 4.13 -0.32 -0.22
N SER A 129 4.32 -0.96 0.94
CA SER A 129 5.66 -1.39 1.40
C SER A 129 6.21 -2.61 0.66
N LYS A 130 5.34 -3.38 -0.01
CA LYS A 130 5.71 -4.60 -0.76
C LYS A 130 5.78 -4.40 -2.27
N GLY A 131 5.57 -3.19 -2.76
CA GLY A 131 5.60 -2.91 -4.19
C GLY A 131 4.35 -3.38 -4.95
N ASN A 132 3.30 -3.78 -4.26
CA ASN A 132 2.10 -4.37 -4.84
C ASN A 132 1.15 -3.29 -5.41
N SER A 133 1.59 -2.57 -6.45
CA SER A 133 0.89 -1.43 -7.05
C SER A 133 -0.52 -1.76 -7.53
N GLY A 134 -0.78 -2.99 -8.03
CA GLY A 134 -2.11 -3.46 -8.41
C GLY A 134 -3.08 -3.57 -7.24
N CYS A 135 -2.60 -4.02 -6.06
CA CYS A 135 -3.41 -4.05 -4.85
C CYS A 135 -3.69 -2.63 -4.35
N VAL A 136 -2.71 -1.71 -4.41
CA VAL A 136 -2.90 -0.28 -4.08
C VAL A 136 -4.02 0.31 -4.93
N GLU A 137 -3.98 0.12 -6.25
CA GLU A 137 -5.02 0.59 -7.17
C GLU A 137 -6.40 0.02 -6.83
N THR A 138 -6.46 -1.29 -6.59
CA THR A 138 -7.72 -1.97 -6.24
C THR A 138 -8.31 -1.42 -4.95
N LEU A 139 -7.50 -1.27 -3.90
CA LEU A 139 -7.94 -0.72 -2.62
C LEU A 139 -8.50 0.70 -2.75
N ILE A 140 -7.82 1.59 -3.48
CA ILE A 140 -8.27 2.97 -3.70
C ILE A 140 -9.58 2.98 -4.49
N ARG A 141 -9.71 2.16 -5.55
CA ARG A 141 -10.94 2.02 -6.33
C ARG A 141 -12.13 1.57 -5.47
N TRP A 142 -11.88 0.79 -4.42
CA TRP A 142 -12.89 0.34 -3.45
C TRP A 142 -13.03 1.28 -2.25
N GLY A 143 -12.45 2.48 -2.30
CA GLY A 143 -12.68 3.55 -1.33
C GLY A 143 -11.72 3.58 -0.14
N ALA A 144 -10.55 2.93 -0.24
CA ALA A 144 -9.49 3.15 0.74
C ALA A 144 -8.97 4.60 0.64
N ASP A 145 -8.74 5.24 1.79
CA ASP A 145 -8.15 6.58 1.82
C ASP A 145 -6.67 6.50 1.42
N VAL A 146 -6.34 7.20 0.33
CA VAL A 146 -4.98 7.26 -0.22
C VAL A 146 -3.98 7.92 0.74
N ASP A 147 -4.48 8.80 1.64
CA ASP A 147 -3.69 9.50 2.66
C ASP A 147 -3.97 9.01 4.07
N PHE A 148 -4.45 7.77 4.21
CA PHE A 148 -4.69 7.18 5.51
C PHE A 148 -3.42 7.20 6.36
N ASP A 149 -3.46 7.93 7.46
CA ASP A 149 -2.30 8.19 8.32
C ASP A 149 -2.32 7.28 9.54
N ILE A 150 -1.28 6.48 9.67
CA ILE A 150 -1.03 5.67 10.87
C ILE A 150 0.13 6.32 11.64
N PRO A 151 -0.03 6.69 12.92
CA PRO A 151 0.92 7.53 13.65
C PRO A 151 2.39 7.12 13.57
N HIS A 152 2.69 5.82 13.53
CA HIS A 152 4.07 5.30 13.49
C HIS A 152 4.51 4.80 12.11
N LEU A 153 3.63 4.76 11.12
CA LEU A 153 3.94 4.38 9.74
C LEU A 153 3.87 5.58 8.78
N GLY A 154 3.11 6.62 9.13
CA GLY A 154 2.79 7.74 8.25
C GLY A 154 1.74 7.36 7.21
N THR A 155 1.82 7.97 6.02
CA THR A 155 0.91 7.70 4.90
C THR A 155 1.40 6.53 4.02
N PRO A 156 0.52 5.94 3.18
CA PRO A 156 0.93 4.92 2.21
C PRO A 156 2.05 5.40 1.27
N LEU A 157 2.00 6.69 0.86
CA LEU A 157 3.04 7.31 0.04
C LEU A 157 4.39 7.35 0.76
N TYR A 158 4.39 7.78 2.03
CA TYR A 158 5.60 7.77 2.85
C TYR A 158 6.17 6.35 2.99
N THR A 159 5.32 5.37 3.27
CA THR A 159 5.71 3.95 3.39
C THR A 159 6.32 3.43 2.08
N ALA A 160 5.73 3.74 0.92
CA ALA A 160 6.27 3.37 -0.38
C ALA A 160 7.65 4.01 -0.64
N CYS A 161 7.86 5.28 -0.22
CA CYS A 161 9.15 5.96 -0.34
C CYS A 161 10.22 5.31 0.54
N VAL A 162 9.91 4.97 1.79
CA VAL A 162 10.81 4.25 2.70
C VAL A 162 11.22 2.90 2.14
N SER A 163 10.30 2.19 1.48
CA SER A 163 10.55 0.87 0.88
C SER A 163 11.10 0.95 -0.55
N GLN A 164 11.27 2.14 -1.11
CA GLN A 164 11.79 2.40 -2.47
C GLN A 164 10.93 1.82 -3.60
N GLU A 165 9.64 1.69 -3.39
CA GLU A 165 8.69 1.06 -4.32
C GLU A 165 8.14 2.08 -5.34
N ILE A 166 8.90 2.31 -6.43
CA ILE A 166 8.65 3.35 -7.44
C ILE A 166 7.25 3.25 -8.04
N GLU A 167 6.79 2.04 -8.39
CA GLU A 167 5.47 1.84 -9.01
C GLU A 167 4.33 2.21 -8.07
N CYS A 168 4.46 1.86 -6.77
CA CYS A 168 3.50 2.26 -5.75
C CYS A 168 3.49 3.77 -5.55
N VAL A 169 4.67 4.42 -5.51
CA VAL A 169 4.78 5.89 -5.44
C VAL A 169 4.08 6.54 -6.63
N GLN A 170 4.35 6.08 -7.87
CA GLN A 170 3.70 6.61 -9.06
C GLN A 170 2.17 6.45 -9.01
N ARG A 171 1.69 5.29 -8.58
CA ARG A 171 0.25 5.02 -8.48
C ARG A 171 -0.41 5.94 -7.46
N LEU A 172 0.13 6.00 -6.24
CA LEU A 172 -0.40 6.84 -5.17
C LEU A 172 -0.43 8.32 -5.57
N LEU A 173 0.63 8.83 -6.19
CA LEU A 173 0.70 10.21 -6.67
C LEU A 173 -0.34 10.50 -7.78
N ARG A 174 -0.59 9.57 -8.69
CA ARG A 174 -1.64 9.69 -9.72
C ARG A 174 -3.03 9.71 -9.11
N GLU A 175 -3.27 8.94 -8.06
CA GLU A 175 -4.53 8.91 -7.31
C GLU A 175 -4.69 10.10 -6.34
N GLY A 176 -3.72 11.01 -6.32
CA GLY A 176 -3.80 12.28 -5.61
C GLY A 176 -3.31 12.23 -4.17
N ALA A 177 -2.41 11.32 -3.82
CA ALA A 177 -1.76 11.31 -2.52
C ALA A 177 -1.08 12.67 -2.24
N ASN A 178 -1.15 13.11 -0.98
CA ASN A 178 -0.53 14.34 -0.55
C ASN A 178 0.98 14.15 -0.42
N VAL A 179 1.73 14.81 -1.30
CA VAL A 179 3.20 14.74 -1.38
C VAL A 179 3.92 15.29 -0.14
N GLN A 180 3.24 16.10 0.68
CA GLN A 180 3.82 16.70 1.88
C GLN A 180 3.54 15.90 3.14
N LYS A 181 2.51 15.04 3.12
CA LYS A 181 2.06 14.32 4.30
C LYS A 181 2.87 13.02 4.47
N GLY A 182 3.71 12.98 5.48
CA GLY A 182 4.53 11.82 5.81
C GLY A 182 4.32 11.35 7.24
N ARG A 183 5.40 11.21 8.01
CA ARG A 183 5.39 10.72 9.40
C ARG A 183 6.08 11.71 10.33
N TYR A 184 5.45 12.15 11.41
CA TYR A 184 6.06 13.07 12.41
C TYR A 184 6.82 14.26 11.80
N MET A 185 6.22 15.00 10.87
CA MET A 185 6.82 16.10 10.10
C MET A 185 7.91 15.66 9.08
N GLU A 186 8.24 14.39 9.01
CA GLU A 186 9.11 13.86 7.97
C GLU A 186 8.29 13.66 6.68
N SER A 187 8.60 14.40 5.63
CA SER A 187 7.88 14.28 4.36
C SER A 187 8.34 13.05 3.56
N PRO A 188 7.54 12.56 2.59
CA PRO A 188 7.97 11.50 1.67
C PRO A 188 9.27 11.82 0.94
N LEU A 189 9.56 13.12 0.71
CA LEU A 189 10.78 13.58 0.08
C LEU A 189 12.02 13.35 0.97
N HIS A 190 11.89 13.54 2.30
CA HIS A 190 12.97 13.22 3.24
C HIS A 190 13.28 11.73 3.22
N ALA A 191 12.25 10.88 3.30
CA ALA A 191 12.41 9.43 3.26
C ALA A 191 13.09 8.95 1.97
N ALA A 192 12.68 9.49 0.82
CA ALA A 192 13.27 9.17 -0.47
C ALA A 192 14.73 9.66 -0.58
N ALA A 193 15.05 10.81 -0.01
CA ALA A 193 16.39 11.37 0.03
C ALA A 193 17.33 10.54 0.93
N GLU A 194 16.87 10.18 2.14
CA GLU A 194 17.62 9.30 3.07
C GLU A 194 17.98 7.96 2.43
N LYS A 195 17.07 7.41 1.60
CA LYS A 195 17.28 6.12 0.91
C LYS A 195 18.08 6.23 -0.42
N ASP A 196 18.58 7.40 -0.74
CA ASP A 196 19.31 7.70 -1.99
C ASP A 196 18.53 7.27 -3.26
N CYS A 197 17.21 7.38 -3.24
CA CYS A 197 16.37 6.99 -4.38
C CYS A 197 16.05 8.21 -5.27
N THR A 198 16.98 8.60 -6.13
CA THR A 198 16.86 9.77 -7.02
C THR A 198 15.61 9.70 -7.93
N ALA A 199 15.22 8.49 -8.35
CA ALA A 199 14.02 8.31 -9.18
C ALA A 199 12.73 8.72 -8.44
N ILE A 200 12.59 8.33 -7.18
CA ILE A 200 11.44 8.70 -6.34
C ILE A 200 11.50 10.19 -6.01
N VAL A 201 12.68 10.73 -5.66
CA VAL A 201 12.89 12.15 -5.40
C VAL A 201 12.42 12.99 -6.59
N LYS A 202 12.82 12.62 -7.81
CA LYS A 202 12.39 13.30 -9.04
C LYS A 202 10.87 13.27 -9.20
N LEU A 203 10.23 12.12 -9.00
CA LEU A 203 8.77 11.98 -9.06
C LEU A 203 8.08 12.88 -8.04
N LEU A 204 8.51 12.88 -6.79
CA LEU A 204 7.92 13.71 -5.73
C LEU A 204 8.03 15.21 -6.06
N LEU A 205 9.19 15.67 -6.54
CA LEU A 205 9.38 17.05 -6.94
C LEU A 205 8.54 17.41 -8.17
N ASP A 206 8.39 16.52 -9.13
CA ASP A 206 7.49 16.71 -10.28
C ASP A 206 6.03 16.90 -9.83
N PHE A 207 5.63 16.21 -8.76
CA PHE A 207 4.29 16.34 -8.17
C PHE A 207 4.16 17.46 -7.13
N GLY A 208 5.21 18.27 -6.91
CA GLY A 208 5.18 19.47 -6.10
C GLY A 208 5.59 19.27 -4.65
N ALA A 209 6.41 18.28 -4.36
CA ALA A 209 7.03 18.17 -3.03
C ALA A 209 7.86 19.43 -2.71
N ASP A 210 7.75 19.90 -1.47
CA ASP A 210 8.51 21.08 -1.00
C ASP A 210 9.95 20.65 -0.67
N ILE A 211 10.89 21.14 -1.50
CA ILE A 211 12.33 20.89 -1.32
C ILE A 211 12.90 21.56 -0.07
N HIS A 212 12.22 22.58 0.46
CA HIS A 212 12.62 23.33 1.65
C HIS A 212 11.92 22.88 2.92
N ALA A 213 11.06 21.86 2.84
CA ALA A 213 10.39 21.31 4.01
C ALA A 213 11.41 20.89 5.08
N ARG A 214 11.08 21.08 6.36
CA ARG A 214 11.96 20.70 7.48
C ARG A 214 11.30 19.61 8.31
N ASN A 215 12.07 18.59 8.63
CA ASN A 215 11.66 17.53 9.55
C ASN A 215 11.78 17.98 11.02
N ILE A 216 11.53 17.06 11.96
CA ILE A 216 11.65 17.34 13.41
C ILE A 216 13.07 17.73 13.87
N GLU A 217 14.09 17.34 13.11
CA GLU A 217 15.49 17.69 13.35
C GLU A 217 15.90 18.99 12.64
N PHE A 218 14.92 19.71 12.08
CA PHE A 218 15.11 20.91 11.26
C PHE A 218 15.93 20.72 9.98
N GLN A 219 16.15 19.46 9.55
CA GLN A 219 16.87 19.12 8.33
C GLN A 219 15.96 19.26 7.11
N ARG A 220 16.50 19.73 6.00
CA ARG A 220 15.88 19.70 4.68
C ARG A 220 16.13 18.36 4.00
N PRO A 221 15.36 17.96 2.98
CA PRO A 221 15.59 16.71 2.26
C PRO A 221 17.03 16.54 1.74
N VAL A 222 17.68 17.62 1.31
CA VAL A 222 19.08 17.59 0.86
C VAL A 222 20.06 17.24 1.99
N GLU A 223 19.75 17.67 3.22
CA GLU A 223 20.57 17.40 4.41
C GLU A 223 20.32 15.98 4.98
N ALA A 224 19.19 15.38 4.64
CA ALA A 224 18.85 13.99 4.97
C ALA A 224 19.49 12.98 3.99
N ALA A 225 19.85 13.43 2.78
CA ALA A 225 20.50 12.58 1.79
C ALA A 225 21.92 12.18 2.24
N PRO A 226 22.37 10.94 1.91
CA PRO A 226 23.75 10.55 2.20
C PRO A 226 24.74 11.51 1.52
N PRO A 227 25.82 11.93 2.22
CA PRO A 227 26.78 12.88 1.66
C PRO A 227 27.46 12.31 0.42
N SER A 228 27.64 13.16 -0.59
CA SER A 228 28.22 12.81 -1.90
C SER A 228 27.38 11.79 -2.70
N SER A 229 26.11 11.62 -2.37
CA SER A 229 25.18 10.76 -3.10
C SER A 229 24.66 11.42 -4.39
N LEU A 230 24.15 10.59 -5.30
CA LEU A 230 23.50 11.10 -6.51
C LEU A 230 22.27 11.95 -6.18
N THR A 231 21.54 11.59 -5.14
CA THR A 231 20.35 12.31 -4.67
C THR A 231 20.70 13.66 -4.09
N GLU A 232 21.74 13.77 -3.27
CA GLU A 232 22.24 15.07 -2.78
C GLU A 232 22.60 16.00 -3.95
N GLY A 233 23.42 15.52 -4.88
CA GLY A 233 23.80 16.28 -6.06
C GLY A 233 22.60 16.72 -6.91
N PHE A 234 21.62 15.83 -7.09
CA PHE A 234 20.38 16.16 -7.82
C PHE A 234 19.56 17.23 -7.11
N LEU A 235 19.38 17.13 -5.79
CA LEU A 235 18.61 18.10 -4.99
C LEU A 235 19.27 19.50 -5.04
N LEU A 236 20.60 19.56 -4.91
CA LEU A 236 21.34 20.83 -5.01
C LEU A 236 21.18 21.48 -6.39
N VAL A 237 21.28 20.71 -7.47
CA VAL A 237 21.08 21.22 -8.84
C VAL A 237 19.62 21.66 -9.03
N TYR A 238 18.66 20.89 -8.52
CA TYR A 238 17.25 21.24 -8.62
C TYR A 238 16.92 22.53 -7.86
N GLU A 239 17.49 22.73 -6.66
CA GLU A 239 17.32 23.96 -5.86
C GLU A 239 17.90 25.18 -6.58
N ALA A 240 19.06 25.03 -7.25
CA ALA A 240 19.72 26.11 -8.00
C ALA A 240 19.05 26.43 -9.34
N THR A 241 18.16 25.54 -9.85
CA THR A 241 17.57 25.69 -11.19
C THR A 241 16.12 26.20 -11.09
N PRO A 242 15.77 27.34 -11.72
CA PRO A 242 14.39 27.81 -11.76
C PRO A 242 13.46 26.78 -12.39
N GLN A 243 12.33 26.53 -11.74
CA GLN A 243 11.32 25.58 -12.25
C GLN A 243 10.68 26.10 -13.55
N PRO A 244 10.47 25.23 -14.55
CA PRO A 244 9.75 25.61 -15.77
C PRO A 244 8.36 26.13 -15.45
N LEU A 245 7.95 27.22 -16.12
CA LEU A 245 6.63 27.81 -15.91
C LEU A 245 5.49 26.80 -16.14
N SER A 246 5.66 25.90 -17.11
CA SER A 246 4.71 24.82 -17.39
C SER A 246 4.49 23.91 -16.18
N GLN A 247 5.56 23.56 -15.44
CA GLN A 247 5.47 22.74 -14.23
C GLN A 247 4.77 23.49 -13.09
N LEU A 248 5.13 24.76 -12.87
CA LEU A 248 4.47 25.60 -11.87
C LEU A 248 2.96 25.76 -12.17
N CYS A 249 2.61 25.97 -13.45
CA CYS A 249 1.20 26.04 -13.87
C CYS A 249 0.48 24.72 -13.62
N ARG A 250 1.10 23.56 -13.95
CA ARG A 250 0.51 22.25 -13.72
C ARG A 250 0.23 22.01 -12.23
N GLN A 251 1.21 22.28 -11.37
CA GLN A 251 1.04 22.15 -9.93
C GLN A 251 -0.09 23.04 -9.42
N ARG A 252 -0.11 24.32 -9.82
CA ARG A 252 -1.14 25.27 -9.40
C ARG A 252 -2.55 24.87 -9.85
N ILE A 253 -2.68 24.34 -11.06
CA ILE A 253 -3.97 23.84 -11.58
C ILE A 253 -4.42 22.65 -10.74
N ARG A 254 -3.52 21.69 -10.46
CA ARG A 254 -3.84 20.50 -9.65
C ARG A 254 -4.28 20.89 -8.23
N ASP A 255 -3.57 21.81 -7.58
CA ASP A 255 -3.93 22.33 -6.25
C ASP A 255 -5.33 22.95 -6.24
N ARG A 256 -5.66 23.71 -7.29
CA ARG A 256 -6.98 24.37 -7.41
C ARG A 256 -8.10 23.38 -7.74
N VAL A 257 -7.85 22.39 -8.54
CA VAL A 257 -8.80 21.32 -8.86
C VAL A 257 -9.09 20.51 -7.61
N GLY A 258 -8.07 20.21 -6.85
CA GLY A 258 -8.15 19.34 -5.66
C GLY A 258 -8.38 17.87 -6.01
N ARG A 259 -8.19 17.00 -5.03
CA ARG A 259 -8.28 15.54 -5.21
C ARG A 259 -9.67 15.10 -5.68
N ASP A 260 -10.71 15.56 -5.03
CA ASP A 260 -12.09 15.11 -5.26
C ASP A 260 -12.58 15.38 -6.68
N ARG A 261 -12.00 16.38 -7.35
CA ARG A 261 -12.38 16.81 -8.70
C ARG A 261 -11.38 16.39 -9.77
N PHE A 262 -10.35 15.62 -9.42
CA PHE A 262 -9.28 15.23 -10.34
C PHE A 262 -9.80 14.44 -11.55
N HIS A 263 -10.80 13.58 -11.33
CA HIS A 263 -11.47 12.80 -12.36
C HIS A 263 -12.19 13.70 -13.40
N LEU A 264 -12.57 14.92 -13.00
CA LEU A 264 -13.25 15.87 -13.89
C LEU A 264 -12.31 16.51 -14.94
N ILE A 265 -11.00 16.40 -14.79
CA ILE A 265 -10.03 16.88 -15.82
C ILE A 265 -10.30 16.23 -17.18
N ASN A 266 -10.77 14.98 -17.19
CA ASN A 266 -11.15 14.29 -18.42
C ASN A 266 -12.32 14.94 -19.17
N HIS A 267 -13.18 15.68 -18.47
CA HIS A 267 -14.36 16.35 -19.02
C HIS A 267 -14.08 17.79 -19.40
N LEU A 268 -12.90 18.33 -19.09
CA LEU A 268 -12.54 19.68 -19.51
C LEU A 268 -12.33 19.73 -21.03
N PRO A 269 -12.75 20.80 -21.70
CA PRO A 269 -12.57 21.01 -23.14
C PRO A 269 -11.10 21.36 -23.46
N LEU A 270 -10.18 20.48 -23.10
CA LEU A 270 -8.75 20.66 -23.30
C LEU A 270 -8.24 19.69 -24.38
N PRO A 271 -7.28 20.09 -25.21
CA PRO A 271 -6.55 19.20 -26.08
C PRO A 271 -5.95 18.02 -25.31
N ASN A 272 -5.94 16.82 -25.94
CA ASN A 272 -5.41 15.60 -25.31
C ASN A 272 -3.98 15.75 -24.72
N PRO A 273 -3.01 16.43 -25.40
CA PRO A 273 -1.69 16.64 -24.83
C PRO A 273 -1.70 17.42 -23.52
N LEU A 274 -2.54 18.45 -23.41
CA LEU A 274 -2.66 19.23 -22.16
C LEU A 274 -3.36 18.42 -21.06
N ARG A 275 -4.38 17.66 -21.42
CA ARG A 275 -5.09 16.78 -20.48
C ARG A 275 -4.12 15.72 -19.93
N ASN A 276 -3.36 15.05 -20.78
CA ASN A 276 -2.35 14.07 -20.40
C ASN A 276 -1.26 14.72 -19.53
N TYR A 277 -0.81 15.93 -19.90
CA TYR A 277 0.18 16.68 -19.14
C TYR A 277 -0.30 17.00 -17.72
N LEU A 278 -1.56 17.39 -17.55
CA LEU A 278 -2.14 17.67 -16.22
C LEU A 278 -2.28 16.39 -15.37
N GLN A 279 -2.45 15.24 -15.99
CA GLN A 279 -2.63 13.94 -15.32
C GLN A 279 -1.34 13.14 -15.15
N TYR A 280 -0.20 13.65 -15.59
CA TYR A 280 1.08 12.93 -15.63
C TYR A 280 1.00 11.61 -16.45
N ARG A 281 0.32 11.64 -17.59
CA ARG A 281 0.19 10.54 -18.54
C ARG A 281 1.02 10.78 -19.80
#